data_b4cfef4a0c72c1ed7b84f04c3c483d6b
#
_entry.id   b4cfef4a0c72c1ed7b84f04c3c483d6b
#
_cell.length_a   1.000
_cell.length_b   1.000
_cell.length_c   1.000
_cell.angle_alpha   90.00
_cell.angle_beta   90.00
_cell.angle_gamma   90.00
#
_symmetry.space_group_name_H-M   'P 1'
#
loop_
_entity.id
_entity.type
_entity.pdbx_description
1 polymer ?
#
loop_
_entity_poly.entity_id
_entity_poly.type
_entity_poly.pdbx_seq_one_letter_code
_entity_poly.pdbx_strand_id
1 'polypeptide(L)'
;MNSERRGVLLDTSVLINLLHRRKEPVALIRELSLRGFVLATSAVNVAEIYAGLRIGEEQETRDLLSTLKCLPVTPKIARKAGDITAARRRIGRTHWLDDMMVAATAIEHGYTLLTDNRKDFEIPEIELFSA
;
A
#
# COMPACT_ATOMS: atom_id res chain seq x y z
N MET A 1 -5.49 -24.68 -11.01
CA MET A 1 -5.41 -24.32 -10.41
C MET A 1 -5.18 -23.36 -9.96
N ASN A 2 -5.57 -22.95 -10.17
CA ASN A 2 -5.01 -21.82 -9.71
C ASN A 2 -5.58 -21.36 -8.43
N SER A 3 -5.02 -21.82 -7.41
CA SER A 3 -5.42 -21.42 -6.08
C SER A 3 -4.73 -20.15 -5.63
N GLU A 4 -4.05 -19.48 -6.53
CA GLU A 4 -3.35 -18.26 -6.16
C GLU A 4 -4.32 -17.17 -5.75
N ARG A 5 -4.14 -16.70 -4.55
CA ARG A 5 -4.90 -15.55 -4.06
C ARG A 5 -4.27 -14.27 -4.59
N ARG A 6 -5.12 -13.41 -5.11
CA ARG A 6 -4.68 -12.09 -5.53
C ARG A 6 -4.43 -11.23 -4.31
N GLY A 7 -3.32 -10.49 -4.34
CA GLY A 7 -2.95 -9.61 -3.25
C GLY A 7 -3.18 -8.16 -3.61
N VAL A 8 -3.71 -7.40 -2.65
CA VAL A 8 -3.89 -5.95 -2.76
C VAL A 8 -3.18 -5.31 -1.60
N LEU A 9 -2.24 -4.41 -1.91
CA LEU A 9 -1.54 -3.62 -0.90
C LEU A 9 -2.29 -2.30 -0.72
N LEU A 10 -2.68 -2.01 0.52
CA LEU A 10 -3.42 -0.80 0.86
C LEU A 10 -2.44 0.30 1.24
N ASP A 11 -2.47 1.41 0.50
CA ASP A 11 -1.68 2.59 0.79
C ASP A 11 -2.22 3.33 2.02
N THR A 12 -1.41 4.20 2.59
CA THR A 12 -1.76 4.98 3.77
C THR A 12 -3.07 5.74 3.61
N SER A 13 -3.31 6.33 2.43
CA SER A 13 -4.55 7.06 2.15
C SER A 13 -5.80 6.19 2.36
N VAL A 14 -5.74 4.94 1.93
CA VAL A 14 -6.85 4.00 2.10
C VAL A 14 -7.01 3.61 3.56
N LEU A 15 -5.88 3.36 4.26
CA LEU A 15 -5.92 3.02 5.68
C LEU A 15 -6.56 4.14 6.50
N ILE A 16 -6.22 5.39 6.22
CA ILE A 16 -6.81 6.55 6.89
C ILE A 16 -8.33 6.58 6.66
N ASN A 17 -8.76 6.37 5.43
CA ASN A 17 -10.19 6.36 5.11
C ASN A 17 -10.93 5.24 5.82
N LEU A 18 -10.29 4.07 5.98
CA LEU A 18 -10.89 2.97 6.74
C LEU A 18 -10.99 3.32 8.23
N LEU A 19 -9.96 3.95 8.79
CA LEU A 19 -9.99 4.39 10.18
C LEU A 19 -11.09 5.41 10.43
N HIS A 20 -11.35 6.28 9.45
CA HIS A 20 -12.43 7.26 9.52
C HIS A 20 -13.79 6.69 9.11
N ARG A 21 -13.86 5.37 8.88
CA ARG A 21 -15.08 4.63 8.57
C ARG A 21 -15.86 5.18 7.37
N ARG A 22 -15.13 5.62 6.34
CA ARG A 22 -15.76 6.08 5.11
C ARG A 22 -16.43 4.92 4.39
N LYS A 23 -17.65 5.16 3.90
CA LYS A 23 -18.51 4.09 3.38
C LYS A 23 -17.92 3.35 2.20
N GLU A 24 -17.41 4.08 1.20
CA GLU A 24 -16.92 3.45 -0.01
C GLU A 24 -15.69 2.58 0.21
N PRO A 25 -14.63 3.07 0.89
CA PRO A 25 -13.48 2.22 1.18
C PRO A 25 -13.83 1.01 2.04
N VAL A 26 -14.68 1.19 3.06
CA VAL A 26 -15.10 0.08 3.92
C VAL A 26 -15.82 -0.98 3.10
N ALA A 27 -16.74 -0.58 2.22
CA ALA A 27 -17.49 -1.51 1.39
C ALA A 27 -16.57 -2.24 0.42
N LEU A 28 -15.62 -1.53 -0.20
CA LEU A 28 -14.65 -2.13 -1.13
C LEU A 28 -13.79 -3.19 -0.44
N ILE A 29 -13.24 -2.86 0.73
CA ILE A 29 -12.39 -3.80 1.46
C ILE A 29 -13.17 -5.03 1.88
N ARG A 30 -14.42 -4.86 2.32
CA ARG A 30 -15.28 -5.98 2.66
C ARG A 30 -15.51 -6.88 1.44
N GLU A 31 -15.80 -6.29 0.29
CA GLU A 31 -16.00 -7.04 -0.95
C GLU A 31 -14.75 -7.81 -1.35
N LEU A 32 -13.60 -7.15 -1.32
CA LEU A 32 -12.34 -7.81 -1.66
C LEU A 32 -12.05 -8.98 -0.73
N SER A 33 -12.27 -8.80 0.56
CA SER A 33 -12.09 -9.87 1.54
C SER A 33 -13.00 -11.06 1.24
N LEU A 34 -14.27 -10.78 0.95
CA LEU A 34 -15.24 -11.84 0.61
C LEU A 34 -14.89 -12.56 -0.68
N ARG A 35 -14.24 -11.88 -1.61
CA ARG A 35 -13.80 -12.48 -2.88
C ARG A 35 -12.46 -13.22 -2.75
N GLY A 36 -11.91 -13.29 -1.56
CA GLY A 36 -10.70 -14.06 -1.31
C GLY A 36 -9.39 -13.32 -1.60
N PHE A 37 -9.41 -12.00 -1.77
CA PHE A 37 -8.17 -11.24 -1.92
C PHE A 37 -7.38 -11.25 -0.62
N VAL A 38 -6.07 -11.31 -0.75
CA VAL A 38 -5.17 -11.11 0.39
C VAL A 38 -4.97 -9.60 0.54
N LEU A 39 -5.35 -9.09 1.69
CA LEU A 39 -5.20 -7.67 1.98
C LEU A 39 -3.93 -7.46 2.79
N ALA A 40 -3.10 -6.54 2.33
CA ALA A 40 -1.80 -6.29 2.93
C ALA A 40 -1.53 -4.79 3.02
N THR A 41 -0.50 -4.44 3.76
CA THR A 41 0.08 -3.11 3.75
C THR A 41 1.59 -3.27 3.90
N SER A 42 2.35 -2.20 3.75
CA SER A 42 3.80 -2.27 3.88
C SER A 42 4.25 -1.72 5.22
N ALA A 43 5.47 -2.07 5.61
CA ALA A 43 6.10 -1.50 6.81
C ALA A 43 6.21 0.01 6.72
N VAL A 44 6.35 0.57 5.51
CA VAL A 44 6.38 2.02 5.30
C VAL A 44 5.03 2.64 5.66
N ASN A 45 3.95 2.03 5.20
CA ASN A 45 2.59 2.51 5.51
C ASN A 45 2.32 2.43 7.01
N VAL A 46 2.80 1.39 7.66
CA VAL A 46 2.68 1.27 9.12
C VAL A 46 3.34 2.46 9.80
N ALA A 47 4.58 2.80 9.39
CA ALA A 47 5.30 3.94 9.94
C ALA A 47 4.54 5.24 9.71
N GLU A 48 4.00 5.44 8.51
CA GLU A 48 3.25 6.65 8.17
C GLU A 48 1.97 6.79 9.00
N ILE A 49 1.25 5.69 9.20
CA ILE A 49 0.03 5.70 10.01
C ILE A 49 0.35 6.09 11.45
N TYR A 50 1.38 5.48 12.04
CA TYR A 50 1.76 5.83 13.43
C TYR A 50 2.31 7.23 13.55
N ALA A 51 3.01 7.73 12.53
CA ALA A 51 3.52 9.11 12.55
C ALA A 51 2.39 10.14 12.56
N GLY A 52 1.25 9.83 11.95
CA GLY A 52 0.08 10.70 11.92
C GLY A 52 -0.98 10.37 12.96
N LEU A 53 -0.68 9.50 13.90
CA LEU A 53 -1.66 9.02 14.86
C LEU A 53 -2.17 10.14 15.77
N ARG A 54 -3.49 10.22 15.92
CA ARG A 54 -4.13 11.16 16.82
C ARG A 54 -4.43 10.50 18.15
N ILE A 55 -4.56 11.33 19.18
CA ILE A 55 -4.93 10.86 20.52
C ILE A 55 -6.26 10.12 20.42
N GLY A 56 -6.31 8.92 20.99
CA GLY A 56 -7.53 8.11 21.01
C GLY A 56 -7.68 7.15 19.84
N GLU A 57 -6.80 7.21 18.83
CA GLU A 57 -6.88 6.34 17.66
C GLU A 57 -6.01 5.09 17.76
N GLU A 58 -5.25 4.94 18.83
CA GLU A 58 -4.23 3.89 18.90
C GLU A 58 -4.82 2.49 18.82
N GLN A 59 -5.89 2.22 19.57
CA GLN A 59 -6.49 0.88 19.58
C GLN A 59 -7.12 0.52 18.24
N GLU A 60 -7.85 1.47 17.65
CA GLU A 60 -8.47 1.24 16.34
C GLU A 60 -7.43 1.00 15.26
N THR A 61 -6.31 1.72 15.32
CA THR A 61 -5.21 1.55 14.39
C THR A 61 -4.60 0.16 14.52
N ARG A 62 -4.33 -0.27 15.76
CA ARG A 62 -3.80 -1.59 16.03
C ARG A 62 -4.74 -2.69 15.52
N ASP A 63 -6.03 -2.52 15.79
CA ASP A 63 -7.05 -3.48 15.35
C ASP A 63 -7.09 -3.59 13.82
N LEU A 64 -7.08 -2.46 13.13
CA LEU A 64 -7.07 -2.45 11.67
C LEU A 64 -5.83 -3.15 11.12
N LEU A 65 -4.66 -2.76 11.60
CA LEU A 65 -3.40 -3.31 11.10
C LEU A 65 -3.29 -4.82 11.38
N SER A 66 -3.89 -5.29 12.46
CA SER A 66 -3.87 -6.72 12.79
C SER A 66 -4.65 -7.57 11.80
N THR A 67 -5.57 -6.98 11.03
CA THR A 67 -6.34 -7.69 10.00
C THR A 67 -5.62 -7.79 8.67
N LEU A 68 -4.48 -7.11 8.54
CA LEU A 68 -3.74 -7.03 7.29
C LEU A 68 -2.41 -7.77 7.39
N LYS A 69 -1.98 -8.34 6.27
CA LYS A 69 -0.63 -8.87 6.18
C LYS A 69 0.33 -7.70 6.06
N CYS A 70 1.30 -7.60 6.96
CA CYS A 70 2.30 -6.54 6.89
C CYS A 70 3.53 -7.05 6.14
N LEU A 71 3.84 -6.40 5.00
CA LEU A 71 4.97 -6.78 4.17
C LEU A 71 6.20 -5.95 4.55
N PRO A 72 7.32 -6.60 4.86
CA PRO A 72 8.52 -5.87 5.26
C PRO A 72 9.20 -5.20 4.07
N VAL A 73 10.01 -4.18 4.36
CA VAL A 73 10.92 -3.61 3.38
C VAL A 73 12.26 -4.30 3.55
N THR A 74 12.55 -5.20 2.63
CA THR A 74 13.84 -5.91 2.62
C THR A 74 14.91 -5.06 1.93
N PRO A 75 16.22 -5.38 2.09
CA PRO A 75 17.26 -4.71 1.33
C PRO A 75 17.03 -4.75 -0.18
N LYS A 76 16.51 -5.86 -0.70
CA LYS A 76 16.18 -6.01 -2.11
C LYS A 76 15.10 -5.01 -2.53
N ILE A 77 14.04 -4.88 -1.74
CA ILE A 77 12.96 -3.93 -1.99
C ILE A 77 13.47 -2.51 -1.90
N ALA A 78 14.29 -2.19 -0.90
CA ALA A 78 14.86 -0.86 -0.73
C ALA A 78 15.72 -0.48 -1.95
N ARG A 79 16.53 -1.41 -2.45
CA ARG A 79 17.32 -1.18 -3.64
C ARG A 79 16.45 -0.92 -4.87
N LYS A 80 15.40 -1.71 -5.03
CA LYS A 80 14.46 -1.52 -6.15
C LYS A 80 13.83 -0.14 -6.11
N ALA A 81 13.40 0.29 -4.93
CA ALA A 81 12.84 1.63 -4.75
C ALA A 81 13.82 2.73 -5.14
N GLY A 82 15.07 2.58 -4.72
CA GLY A 82 16.13 3.52 -5.08
C GLY A 82 16.39 3.54 -6.59
N ASP A 83 16.44 2.39 -7.22
CA ASP A 83 16.68 2.27 -8.66
C ASP A 83 15.54 2.92 -9.46
N ILE A 84 14.28 2.68 -9.07
CA ILE A 84 13.12 3.30 -9.71
C ILE A 84 13.18 4.82 -9.55
N THR A 85 13.44 5.30 -8.34
CA THR A 85 13.52 6.73 -8.05
C THR A 85 14.60 7.39 -8.90
N ALA A 86 15.78 6.79 -8.98
CA ALA A 86 16.89 7.32 -9.77
C ALA A 86 16.55 7.34 -11.27
N ALA A 87 15.96 6.28 -11.79
CA ALA A 87 15.59 6.19 -13.19
C ALA A 87 14.53 7.25 -13.57
N ARG A 88 13.53 7.45 -12.70
CA ARG A 88 12.50 8.47 -12.95
C ARG A 88 13.09 9.87 -12.91
N ARG A 89 14.00 10.11 -11.99
CA ARG A 89 14.66 11.41 -11.85
C ARG A 89 15.46 11.76 -13.11
N ARG A 90 16.07 10.79 -13.77
CA ARG A 90 16.83 11.00 -15.02
C ARG A 90 15.97 11.49 -16.17
N ILE A 91 14.68 11.19 -16.17
CA ILE A 91 13.74 11.65 -17.20
C ILE A 91 12.89 12.82 -16.71
N GLY A 92 13.34 13.51 -15.65
CA GLY A 92 12.67 14.70 -15.15
C GLY A 92 11.42 14.42 -14.31
N ARG A 93 11.24 13.18 -13.87
CA ARG A 93 10.10 12.80 -13.04
C ARG A 93 10.56 12.61 -11.61
N THR A 94 9.92 13.33 -10.68
CA THR A 94 10.26 13.25 -9.26
C THR A 94 9.17 12.51 -8.52
N HIS A 95 9.55 11.50 -7.77
CA HIS A 95 8.67 10.76 -6.88
C HIS A 95 9.29 10.74 -5.48
N TRP A 96 8.43 10.71 -4.46
CA TRP A 96 8.90 10.60 -3.09
C TRP A 96 9.44 9.19 -2.85
N LEU A 97 10.55 9.10 -2.13
CA LEU A 97 11.21 7.81 -1.90
C LEU A 97 10.34 6.85 -1.09
N ASP A 98 9.60 7.34 -0.09
CA ASP A 98 8.69 6.50 0.67
C ASP A 98 7.60 5.89 -0.21
N ASP A 99 7.04 6.67 -1.16
CA ASP A 99 6.07 6.14 -2.12
C ASP A 99 6.71 5.07 -3.00
N MET A 100 7.95 5.27 -3.41
CA MET A 100 8.64 4.27 -4.24
C MET A 100 8.98 3.01 -3.44
N MET A 101 9.17 3.12 -2.13
CA MET A 101 9.34 1.94 -1.28
C MET A 101 8.03 1.15 -1.15
N VAL A 102 6.89 1.84 -1.07
CA VAL A 102 5.58 1.18 -1.10
C VAL A 102 5.38 0.48 -2.44
N ALA A 103 5.65 1.19 -3.53
CA ALA A 103 5.53 0.63 -4.87
C ALA A 103 6.42 -0.60 -5.05
N ALA A 104 7.68 -0.52 -4.65
CA ALA A 104 8.63 -1.63 -4.77
C ALA A 104 8.19 -2.84 -3.94
N THR A 105 7.59 -2.60 -2.78
CA THR A 105 7.04 -3.68 -1.94
C THR A 105 5.92 -4.41 -2.68
N ALA A 106 4.99 -3.65 -3.27
CA ALA A 106 3.90 -4.24 -4.05
C ALA A 106 4.43 -5.03 -5.24
N ILE A 107 5.37 -4.45 -5.98
CA ILE A 107 5.95 -5.10 -7.17
C ILE A 107 6.63 -6.42 -6.80
N GLU A 108 7.47 -6.41 -5.79
CA GLU A 108 8.24 -7.60 -5.41
C GLU A 108 7.35 -8.73 -4.89
N HIS A 109 6.22 -8.40 -4.28
CA HIS A 109 5.28 -9.40 -3.80
C HIS A 109 4.21 -9.78 -4.82
N GLY A 110 4.19 -9.12 -5.98
CA GLY A 110 3.18 -9.39 -7.01
C GLY A 110 1.80 -8.89 -6.63
N TYR A 111 1.72 -7.84 -5.84
CA TYR A 111 0.47 -7.25 -5.38
C TYR A 111 0.11 -6.03 -6.23
N THR A 112 -1.18 -5.81 -6.42
CA THR A 112 -1.65 -4.52 -6.94
C THR A 112 -1.70 -3.52 -5.79
N LEU A 113 -1.55 -2.25 -6.11
CA LEU A 113 -1.58 -1.18 -5.10
C LEU A 113 -2.92 -0.45 -5.17
N LEU A 114 -3.60 -0.36 -4.03
CA LEU A 114 -4.82 0.42 -3.88
C LEU A 114 -4.46 1.72 -3.15
N THR A 115 -4.64 2.84 -3.85
CA THR A 115 -4.31 4.16 -3.31
C THR A 115 -5.29 5.20 -3.83
N ASP A 116 -5.54 6.24 -3.03
CA ASP A 116 -6.29 7.41 -3.46
C ASP A 116 -5.38 8.46 -4.11
N ASN A 117 -4.05 8.28 -3.97
CA ASN A 117 -3.05 9.21 -4.51
C ASN A 117 -2.38 8.63 -5.75
N ARG A 118 -3.19 8.28 -6.76
CA ARG A 118 -2.69 7.59 -7.95
C ARG A 118 -1.57 8.34 -8.67
N LYS A 119 -1.57 9.67 -8.62
CA LYS A 119 -0.54 10.49 -9.26
C LYS A 119 0.86 10.24 -8.69
N ASP A 120 0.94 9.90 -7.41
CA ASP A 120 2.22 9.65 -6.75
C ASP A 120 2.87 8.34 -7.19
N PHE A 121 2.09 7.50 -7.89
CA PHE A 121 2.50 6.16 -8.30
C PHE A 121 2.43 5.96 -9.82
N GLU A 122 2.58 7.03 -10.60
CA GLU A 122 2.56 6.93 -12.07
C GLU A 122 3.91 6.44 -12.58
N ILE A 123 4.18 5.16 -12.36
CA ILE A 123 5.37 4.47 -12.86
C ILE A 123 4.92 3.22 -13.62
N PRO A 124 5.62 2.84 -14.70
CA PRO A 124 5.18 1.70 -15.52
C PRO A 124 5.25 0.35 -14.82
N GLU A 125 6.10 0.24 -13.81
CA GLU A 125 6.34 -1.04 -13.14
C GLU A 125 5.22 -1.47 -12.19
N ILE A 126 4.40 -0.52 -11.72
CA ILE A 126 3.37 -0.81 -10.72
C ILE A 126 2.02 -1.06 -11.39
N GLU A 127 1.27 -2.01 -10.84
CA GLU A 127 -0.12 -2.21 -11.21
C GLU A 127 -1.00 -1.61 -10.12
N LEU A 128 -1.79 -0.60 -10.50
CA LEU A 128 -2.74 0.03 -9.59
C LEU A 128 -4.06 -0.70 -9.65
N PHE A 129 -4.67 -0.92 -8.49
CA PHE A 129 -5.96 -1.58 -8.40
C PHE A 129 -7.06 -0.68 -8.96
N SER A 130 -7.92 -1.26 -9.80
CA SER A 130 -9.12 -0.60 -10.33
C SER A 130 -10.33 -1.40 -9.90
N ALA A 131 -11.24 -0.74 -9.23
CA ALA A 131 -12.46 -1.38 -8.76
C ALA A 131 -13.44 -1.63 -9.91
#